data_11174442f4a593769567d73d58891ee3
#
_entry.id   11174442f4a593769567d73d58891ee3
#
_cell.length_a   1.000
_cell.length_b   1.000
_cell.length_c   1.000
_cell.angle_alpha   90.00
_cell.angle_beta   90.00
_cell.angle_gamma   90.00
#
_symmetry.space_group_name_H-M   'P 1'
#
loop_
_entity.id
_entity.type
_entity.pdbx_description
1 polymer ?
#
loop_
_entity_poly.entity_id
_entity_poly.type
_entity_poly.pdbx_seq_one_letter_code
_entity_poly.pdbx_strand_id
1 'polypeptide(L)'
;ADSFHFIKGQLFFLVMAVPVLVSLSFFPPRLARRAGLFVFFAALGLMVLALLFGPEIKGAHRWINFGPINLQPSEFAKPAFVVVAAWFLAEHTRRPEMPGQFIAFLMAGLFIGLLVMQPDFGQTALVVLTFGAMLLIYGIPWFLVFGLIALASSGVFAAYEFVPHVRSRIDRFMSPDKGDTFQVDTALQAFKNGGLMGTGPGGGEAKLVLPDAHTDFTFA
;
A
#
# COMPACT_ATOMS: atom_id res chain seq x y z
N ALA A 1 8.56 14.83 26.07
CA ALA A 1 8.48 13.67 25.16
C ALA A 1 9.91 13.21 24.85
N ASP A 2 10.14 11.91 24.95
CA ASP A 2 11.46 11.30 24.76
C ASP A 2 11.85 11.47 23.29
N SER A 3 12.78 12.39 22.97
CA SER A 3 13.20 12.72 21.59
C SER A 3 13.72 11.49 20.81
N PHE A 4 14.09 10.42 21.52
CA PHE A 4 14.59 9.18 20.94
C PHE A 4 13.55 8.05 20.86
N HIS A 5 12.29 8.32 21.19
CA HIS A 5 11.23 7.29 21.19
C HIS A 5 11.10 6.62 19.82
N PHE A 6 11.04 7.41 18.76
CA PHE A 6 10.91 6.91 17.39
C PHE A 6 12.14 6.15 16.92
N ILE A 7 13.34 6.61 17.27
CA ILE A 7 14.61 5.95 16.93
C ILE A 7 14.71 4.59 17.61
N LYS A 8 14.33 4.49 18.89
CA LYS A 8 14.32 3.22 19.63
C LYS A 8 13.36 2.22 18.98
N GLY A 9 12.14 2.66 18.62
CA GLY A 9 11.17 1.83 17.91
C GLY A 9 11.69 1.36 16.55
N GLN A 10 12.27 2.26 15.77
CA GLN A 10 12.79 1.93 14.43
C GLN A 10 13.97 0.96 14.50
N LEU A 11 14.90 1.15 15.46
CA LEU A 11 16.01 0.22 15.69
C LEU A 11 15.51 -1.16 16.09
N PHE A 12 14.51 -1.24 16.98
CA PHE A 12 13.92 -2.51 17.39
C PHE A 12 13.35 -3.27 16.18
N PHE A 13 12.53 -2.62 15.36
CA PHE A 13 11.98 -3.24 14.16
C PHE A 13 13.06 -3.59 13.12
N LEU A 14 14.10 -2.77 12.97
CA LEU A 14 15.22 -3.06 12.06
C LEU A 14 15.97 -4.32 12.46
N VAL A 15 16.28 -4.48 13.76
CA VAL A 15 16.93 -5.67 14.31
C VAL A 15 16.10 -6.94 14.08
N MET A 16 14.78 -6.82 14.08
CA MET A 16 13.87 -7.94 13.76
C MET A 16 13.76 -8.19 12.25
N ALA A 17 13.72 -7.13 11.45
CA ALA A 17 13.50 -7.23 10.01
C ALA A 17 14.70 -7.80 9.25
N VAL A 18 15.92 -7.42 9.62
CA VAL A 18 17.16 -7.88 8.93
C VAL A 18 17.33 -9.41 8.99
N PRO A 19 17.21 -10.09 10.14
CA PRO A 19 17.28 -11.56 10.19
C PRO A 19 16.17 -12.24 9.39
N VAL A 20 14.95 -11.68 9.40
CA VAL A 20 13.83 -12.20 8.60
C VAL A 20 14.15 -12.08 7.11
N LEU A 21 14.62 -10.93 6.65
CA LEU A 21 14.99 -10.69 5.26
C LEU A 21 16.11 -11.65 4.81
N VAL A 22 17.16 -11.78 5.61
CA VAL A 22 18.27 -12.70 5.34
C VAL A 22 17.78 -14.15 5.31
N SER A 23 16.96 -14.58 6.27
CA SER A 23 16.40 -15.93 6.30
C SER A 23 15.53 -16.22 5.07
N LEU A 24 14.68 -15.28 4.66
CA LEU A 24 13.83 -15.41 3.49
C LEU A 24 14.65 -15.45 2.18
N SER A 25 15.82 -14.79 2.13
CA SER A 25 16.69 -14.80 0.95
C SER A 25 17.25 -16.18 0.63
N PHE A 26 17.36 -17.07 1.61
CA PHE A 26 17.79 -18.46 1.42
C PHE A 26 16.65 -19.40 1.00
N PHE A 27 15.41 -18.93 0.95
CA PHE A 27 14.28 -19.78 0.57
C PHE A 27 14.36 -20.19 -0.90
N PRO A 28 14.28 -21.49 -1.20
CA PRO A 28 14.15 -21.92 -2.59
C PRO A 28 12.81 -21.38 -3.17
N PRO A 29 12.74 -21.08 -4.47
CA PRO A 29 11.56 -20.51 -5.11
C PRO A 29 10.27 -21.31 -4.86
N ARG A 30 10.36 -22.61 -4.68
CA ARG A 30 9.21 -23.46 -4.35
C ARG A 30 8.63 -23.16 -2.97
N LEU A 31 9.50 -22.96 -1.99
CA LEU A 31 9.09 -22.62 -0.62
C LEU A 31 8.55 -21.19 -0.56
N ALA A 32 9.20 -20.25 -1.23
CA ALA A 32 8.73 -18.86 -1.31
C ALA A 32 7.30 -18.76 -1.90
N ARG A 33 7.00 -19.52 -2.96
CA ARG A 33 5.65 -19.58 -3.55
C ARG A 33 4.60 -20.15 -2.59
N ARG A 34 4.92 -21.26 -1.89
CA ARG A 34 4.01 -21.87 -0.91
C ARG A 34 3.80 -20.97 0.30
N ALA A 35 4.86 -20.39 0.82
CA ALA A 35 4.78 -19.42 1.91
C ALA A 35 3.98 -18.18 1.50
N GLY A 36 4.23 -17.65 0.30
CA GLY A 36 3.47 -16.54 -0.27
C GLY A 36 1.97 -16.84 -0.36
N LEU A 37 1.60 -18.04 -0.83
CA LEU A 37 0.20 -18.47 -0.89
C LEU A 37 -0.45 -18.50 0.50
N PHE A 38 0.24 -19.09 1.48
CA PHE A 38 -0.24 -19.14 2.86
C PHE A 38 -0.38 -17.74 3.46
N VAL A 39 0.65 -16.89 3.33
CA VAL A 39 0.65 -15.52 3.84
C VAL A 39 -0.45 -14.70 3.17
N PHE A 40 -0.65 -14.86 1.87
CA PHE A 40 -1.71 -14.14 1.15
C PHE A 40 -3.10 -14.45 1.70
N PHE A 41 -3.48 -15.73 1.80
CA PHE A 41 -4.79 -16.11 2.30
C PHE A 41 -4.97 -15.82 3.79
N ALA A 42 -3.92 -15.99 4.60
CA ALA A 42 -3.93 -15.60 6.00
C ALA A 42 -4.14 -14.09 6.15
N ALA A 43 -3.45 -13.28 5.35
CA ALA A 43 -3.62 -11.83 5.34
C ALA A 43 -5.01 -11.40 4.87
N LEU A 44 -5.59 -12.04 3.83
CA LEU A 44 -6.98 -11.78 3.43
C LEU A 44 -7.96 -12.11 4.56
N GLY A 45 -7.77 -13.24 5.25
CA GLY A 45 -8.58 -13.59 6.42
C GLY A 45 -8.48 -12.54 7.54
N LEU A 46 -7.27 -12.08 7.82
CA LEU A 46 -7.04 -11.00 8.78
C LEU A 46 -7.64 -9.65 8.30
N MET A 47 -7.63 -9.35 6.99
CA MET A 47 -8.31 -8.17 6.47
C MET A 47 -9.82 -8.22 6.69
N VAL A 48 -10.44 -9.39 6.50
CA VAL A 48 -11.86 -9.59 6.81
C VAL A 48 -12.12 -9.42 8.31
N LEU A 49 -11.27 -9.98 9.16
CA LEU A 49 -11.37 -9.80 10.62
C LEU A 49 -11.20 -8.33 11.02
N ALA A 50 -10.26 -7.61 10.41
CA ALA A 50 -10.09 -6.18 10.65
C ALA A 50 -11.34 -5.39 10.25
N LEU A 51 -11.98 -5.75 9.13
CA LEU A 51 -13.21 -5.10 8.66
C LEU A 51 -14.38 -5.32 9.63
N LEU A 52 -14.48 -6.51 10.23
CA LEU A 52 -15.60 -6.87 11.10
C LEU A 52 -15.39 -6.44 12.57
N PHE A 53 -14.16 -6.52 13.07
CA PHE A 53 -13.84 -6.38 14.49
C PHE A 53 -12.72 -5.36 14.78
N GLY A 54 -12.09 -4.78 13.74
CA GLY A 54 -11.01 -3.84 13.91
C GLY A 54 -11.47 -2.49 14.45
N PRO A 55 -10.60 -1.74 15.12
CA PRO A 55 -10.89 -0.38 15.55
C PRO A 55 -11.07 0.54 14.34
N GLU A 56 -12.01 1.46 14.44
CA GLU A 56 -12.18 2.51 13.45
C GLU A 56 -11.12 3.59 13.67
N ILE A 57 -10.20 3.73 12.70
CA ILE A 57 -9.15 4.75 12.72
C ILE A 57 -9.27 5.60 11.47
N LYS A 58 -9.54 6.90 11.64
CA LYS A 58 -9.72 7.88 10.54
C LYS A 58 -10.82 7.42 9.55
N GLY A 59 -11.92 6.86 10.05
CA GLY A 59 -13.06 6.42 9.23
C GLY A 59 -12.86 5.07 8.50
N ALA A 60 -11.91 4.23 8.93
CA ALA A 60 -11.66 2.95 8.29
C ALA A 60 -11.20 1.86 9.27
N HIS A 61 -11.66 0.61 9.03
CA HIS A 61 -11.29 -0.57 9.79
C HIS A 61 -10.18 -1.34 9.07
N ARG A 62 -8.91 -0.91 9.25
CA ARG A 62 -7.74 -1.45 8.53
C ARG A 62 -6.74 -2.13 9.45
N TRP A 63 -6.83 -1.89 10.74
CA TRP A 63 -5.85 -2.29 11.73
C TRP A 63 -6.39 -3.35 12.66
N ILE A 64 -5.50 -4.24 13.08
CA ILE A 64 -5.76 -5.20 14.16
C ILE A 64 -4.77 -4.88 15.27
N ASN A 65 -5.29 -4.70 16.49
CA ASN A 65 -4.48 -4.41 17.66
C ASN A 65 -4.15 -5.70 18.39
N PHE A 66 -2.87 -6.04 18.43
CA PHE A 66 -2.33 -7.12 19.27
C PHE A 66 -1.57 -6.51 20.46
N GLY A 67 -2.30 -5.96 21.42
CA GLY A 67 -1.69 -5.28 22.56
C GLY A 67 -0.86 -4.05 22.14
N PRO A 68 0.47 -4.05 22.29
CA PRO A 68 1.31 -2.91 21.92
C PRO A 68 1.59 -2.78 20.42
N ILE A 69 1.22 -3.80 19.62
CA ILE A 69 1.52 -3.87 18.19
C ILE A 69 0.25 -3.66 17.39
N ASN A 70 0.25 -2.65 16.53
CA ASN A 70 -0.79 -2.43 15.53
C ASN A 70 -0.34 -3.07 14.21
N LEU A 71 -1.11 -4.01 13.71
CA LEU A 71 -0.81 -4.73 12.48
C LEU A 71 -1.81 -4.33 11.40
N GLN A 72 -1.30 -3.95 10.24
CA GLN A 72 -2.10 -3.74 9.03
C GLN A 72 -1.94 -4.95 8.11
N PRO A 73 -2.95 -5.83 7.99
CA PRO A 73 -2.79 -7.09 7.25
C PRO A 73 -2.50 -6.90 5.76
N SER A 74 -2.98 -5.83 5.14
CA SER A 74 -2.73 -5.52 3.73
C SER A 74 -1.23 -5.35 3.40
N GLU A 75 -0.39 -4.94 4.37
CA GLU A 75 1.05 -4.81 4.19
C GLU A 75 1.73 -6.17 3.94
N PHE A 76 1.21 -7.24 4.51
CA PHE A 76 1.67 -8.61 4.26
C PHE A 76 1.04 -9.22 3.01
N ALA A 77 -0.20 -8.86 2.71
CA ALA A 77 -0.89 -9.32 1.52
C ALA A 77 -0.21 -8.85 0.23
N LYS A 78 0.30 -7.62 0.17
CA LYS A 78 0.92 -7.04 -1.04
C LYS A 78 2.10 -7.84 -1.59
N PRO A 79 3.19 -8.07 -0.83
CA PRO A 79 4.31 -8.84 -1.34
C PRO A 79 3.93 -10.29 -1.64
N ALA A 80 3.08 -10.89 -0.82
CA ALA A 80 2.59 -12.24 -1.02
C ALA A 80 1.76 -12.33 -2.32
N PHE A 81 0.87 -11.36 -2.58
CA PHE A 81 0.10 -11.25 -3.82
C PHE A 81 1.00 -11.21 -5.06
N VAL A 82 2.03 -10.34 -5.05
CA VAL A 82 2.94 -10.20 -6.18
C VAL A 82 3.62 -11.52 -6.51
N VAL A 83 4.17 -12.21 -5.50
CA VAL A 83 4.86 -13.50 -5.68
C VAL A 83 3.92 -14.56 -6.23
N VAL A 84 2.71 -14.65 -5.69
CA VAL A 84 1.75 -15.71 -6.05
C VAL A 84 1.09 -15.44 -7.41
N ALA A 85 0.69 -14.18 -7.67
CA ALA A 85 0.13 -13.80 -8.97
C ALA A 85 1.14 -13.98 -10.10
N ALA A 86 2.42 -13.57 -9.90
CA ALA A 86 3.49 -13.81 -10.86
C ALA A 86 3.69 -15.31 -11.12
N TRP A 87 3.62 -16.13 -10.07
CA TRP A 87 3.74 -17.58 -10.24
C TRP A 87 2.60 -18.16 -11.10
N PHE A 88 1.34 -17.80 -10.81
CA PHE A 88 0.21 -18.32 -11.58
C PHE A 88 0.24 -17.85 -13.04
N LEU A 89 0.60 -16.59 -13.30
CA LEU A 89 0.77 -16.08 -14.66
C LEU A 89 1.89 -16.85 -15.41
N ALA A 90 3.04 -17.04 -14.78
CA ALA A 90 4.15 -17.78 -15.35
C ALA A 90 3.83 -19.27 -15.56
N GLU A 91 3.06 -19.90 -14.67
CA GLU A 91 2.66 -21.29 -14.82
C GLU A 91 1.67 -21.48 -15.96
N HIS A 92 0.74 -20.53 -16.17
CA HIS A 92 -0.16 -20.54 -17.33
C HIS A 92 0.59 -20.49 -18.66
N THR A 93 1.68 -19.71 -18.74
CA THR A 93 2.53 -19.67 -19.95
C THR A 93 3.21 -21.01 -20.21
N ARG A 94 3.58 -21.75 -19.16
CA ARG A 94 4.24 -23.07 -19.28
C ARG A 94 3.25 -24.20 -19.53
N ARG A 95 2.05 -24.07 -18.97
CA ARG A 95 0.97 -25.08 -19.03
C ARG A 95 -0.35 -24.36 -19.29
N PRO A 96 -0.71 -24.16 -20.56
CA PRO A 96 -1.95 -23.46 -20.94
C PRO A 96 -3.23 -24.11 -20.41
N GLU A 97 -3.18 -25.41 -20.11
CA GLU A 97 -4.29 -26.14 -19.48
C GLU A 97 -4.61 -25.66 -18.06
N MET A 98 -3.62 -25.09 -17.38
CA MET A 98 -3.81 -24.54 -16.04
C MET A 98 -4.45 -23.13 -16.13
N PRO A 99 -5.57 -22.88 -15.46
CA PRO A 99 -6.24 -21.56 -15.50
C PRO A 99 -5.53 -20.52 -14.65
N GLY A 100 -4.20 -20.42 -14.74
CA GLY A 100 -3.37 -19.56 -13.88
C GLY A 100 -3.67 -18.09 -14.06
N GLN A 101 -4.00 -17.67 -15.28
CA GLN A 101 -4.43 -16.30 -15.54
C GLN A 101 -5.74 -15.97 -14.81
N PHE A 102 -6.74 -16.84 -14.90
CA PHE A 102 -8.02 -16.67 -14.21
C PHE A 102 -7.83 -16.60 -12.68
N ILE A 103 -6.98 -17.48 -12.12
CA ILE A 103 -6.66 -17.50 -10.69
C ILE A 103 -6.00 -16.18 -10.27
N ALA A 104 -5.05 -15.66 -11.05
CA ALA A 104 -4.40 -14.38 -10.76
C ALA A 104 -5.40 -13.22 -10.76
N PHE A 105 -6.32 -13.18 -11.73
CA PHE A 105 -7.39 -12.17 -11.76
C PHE A 105 -8.36 -12.31 -10.57
N LEU A 106 -8.74 -13.53 -10.21
CA LEU A 106 -9.61 -13.78 -9.05
C LEU A 106 -8.96 -13.30 -7.75
N MET A 107 -7.67 -13.62 -7.57
CA MET A 107 -6.89 -13.16 -6.40
C MET A 107 -6.79 -11.63 -6.35
N ALA A 108 -6.50 -11.00 -7.49
CA ALA A 108 -6.48 -9.54 -7.60
C ALA A 108 -7.85 -8.94 -7.26
N GLY A 109 -8.93 -9.48 -7.81
CA GLY A 109 -10.29 -9.02 -7.53
C GLY A 109 -10.68 -9.13 -6.05
N LEU A 110 -10.37 -10.26 -5.40
CA LEU A 110 -10.61 -10.44 -3.97
C LEU A 110 -9.81 -9.44 -3.12
N PHE A 111 -8.54 -9.26 -3.43
CA PHE A 111 -7.68 -8.35 -2.67
C PHE A 111 -8.09 -6.88 -2.86
N ILE A 112 -8.30 -6.45 -4.11
CA ILE A 112 -8.78 -5.11 -4.44
C ILE A 112 -10.16 -4.86 -3.81
N GLY A 113 -11.07 -5.84 -3.90
CA GLY A 113 -12.40 -5.74 -3.29
C GLY A 113 -12.33 -5.48 -1.79
N LEU A 114 -11.49 -6.20 -1.05
CA LEU A 114 -11.29 -5.98 0.38
C LEU A 114 -10.68 -4.61 0.69
N LEU A 115 -9.70 -4.15 -0.10
CA LEU A 115 -9.12 -2.81 0.06
C LEU A 115 -10.13 -1.69 -0.16
N VAL A 116 -11.00 -1.84 -1.15
CA VAL A 116 -12.09 -0.88 -1.42
C VAL A 116 -13.11 -0.88 -0.28
N MET A 117 -13.47 -2.06 0.25
CA MET A 117 -14.36 -2.17 1.42
C MET A 117 -13.75 -1.56 2.69
N GLN A 118 -12.42 -1.52 2.81
CA GLN A 118 -11.69 -0.86 3.90
C GLN A 118 -11.41 0.63 3.67
N PRO A 119 -12.10 1.33 2.80
CA PRO A 119 -11.83 2.61 2.12
C PRO A 119 -10.32 2.97 2.02
N ASP A 120 -9.50 2.03 1.50
CA ASP A 120 -8.06 2.23 1.36
C ASP A 120 -7.66 2.46 -0.11
N PHE A 121 -8.04 3.62 -0.64
CA PHE A 121 -7.86 3.94 -2.06
C PHE A 121 -6.39 4.06 -2.49
N GLY A 122 -5.51 4.51 -1.59
CA GLY A 122 -4.07 4.58 -1.87
C GLY A 122 -3.46 3.20 -2.10
N GLN A 123 -3.76 2.25 -1.23
CA GLN A 123 -3.31 0.87 -1.37
C GLN A 123 -3.99 0.17 -2.54
N THR A 124 -5.27 0.46 -2.78
CA THR A 124 -6.01 -0.04 -3.95
C THR A 124 -5.31 0.38 -5.25
N ALA A 125 -4.99 1.66 -5.40
CA ALA A 125 -4.28 2.17 -6.57
C ALA A 125 -2.91 1.50 -6.75
N LEU A 126 -2.15 1.34 -5.66
CA LEU A 126 -0.85 0.68 -5.69
C LEU A 126 -0.98 -0.78 -6.19
N VAL A 127 -1.94 -1.55 -5.68
CA VAL A 127 -2.15 -2.95 -6.08
C VAL A 127 -2.61 -3.04 -7.53
N VAL A 128 -3.53 -2.16 -7.97
CA VAL A 128 -4.01 -2.11 -9.36
C VAL A 128 -2.86 -1.79 -10.32
N LEU A 129 -2.04 -0.77 -10.01
CA LEU A 129 -0.88 -0.41 -10.84
C LEU A 129 0.16 -1.52 -10.89
N THR A 130 0.45 -2.15 -9.74
CA THR A 130 1.41 -3.26 -9.67
C THR A 130 0.91 -4.45 -10.48
N PHE A 131 -0.36 -4.84 -10.32
CA PHE A 131 -0.93 -5.95 -11.10
C PHE A 131 -1.00 -5.61 -12.59
N GLY A 132 -1.37 -4.37 -12.93
CA GLY A 132 -1.33 -3.88 -14.32
C GLY A 132 0.05 -3.99 -14.95
N ALA A 133 1.11 -3.58 -14.23
CA ALA A 133 2.49 -3.74 -14.68
C ALA A 133 2.86 -5.22 -14.89
N MET A 134 2.45 -6.10 -13.97
CA MET A 134 2.67 -7.55 -14.12
C MET A 134 1.97 -8.12 -15.37
N LEU A 135 0.75 -7.67 -15.66
CA LEU A 135 0.00 -8.10 -16.85
C LEU A 135 0.65 -7.59 -18.15
N LEU A 136 1.21 -6.36 -18.15
CA LEU A 136 1.98 -5.86 -19.29
C LEU A 136 3.22 -6.70 -19.56
N ILE A 137 3.98 -7.06 -18.50
CA ILE A 137 5.16 -7.92 -18.61
C ILE A 137 4.75 -9.34 -19.05
N TYR A 138 3.61 -9.84 -18.59
CA TYR A 138 3.05 -11.11 -18.98
C TYR A 138 2.66 -11.15 -20.47
N GLY A 139 2.36 -10.00 -21.08
CA GLY A 139 2.03 -9.88 -22.50
C GLY A 139 0.55 -10.06 -22.81
N ILE A 140 -0.33 -9.52 -21.98
CA ILE A 140 -1.76 -9.51 -22.30
C ILE A 140 -2.04 -8.70 -23.58
N PRO A 141 -3.04 -9.09 -24.38
CA PRO A 141 -3.40 -8.36 -25.59
C PRO A 141 -3.89 -6.93 -25.29
N TRP A 142 -3.52 -5.98 -26.12
CA TRP A 142 -3.77 -4.55 -25.93
C TRP A 142 -5.24 -4.20 -25.70
N PHE A 143 -6.19 -4.92 -26.28
CA PHE A 143 -7.61 -4.66 -26.03
C PHE A 143 -8.01 -4.91 -24.58
N LEU A 144 -7.39 -5.88 -23.89
CA LEU A 144 -7.58 -6.08 -22.44
C LEU A 144 -6.94 -4.98 -21.62
N VAL A 145 -5.77 -4.46 -22.04
CA VAL A 145 -5.15 -3.31 -21.40
C VAL A 145 -6.09 -2.10 -21.43
N PHE A 146 -6.60 -1.77 -22.61
CA PHE A 146 -7.57 -0.67 -22.74
C PHE A 146 -8.86 -0.92 -21.96
N GLY A 147 -9.36 -2.15 -21.96
CA GLY A 147 -10.51 -2.56 -21.16
C GLY A 147 -10.27 -2.36 -19.64
N LEU A 148 -9.11 -2.74 -19.13
CA LEU A 148 -8.74 -2.55 -17.73
C LEU A 148 -8.56 -1.07 -17.38
N ILE A 149 -7.96 -0.27 -18.26
CA ILE A 149 -7.83 1.19 -18.08
C ILE A 149 -9.23 1.82 -18.05
N ALA A 150 -10.11 1.47 -18.95
CA ALA A 150 -11.48 1.97 -18.99
C ALA A 150 -12.24 1.59 -17.71
N LEU A 151 -12.11 0.34 -17.25
CA LEU A 151 -12.71 -0.14 -16.00
C LEU A 151 -12.16 0.62 -14.78
N ALA A 152 -10.84 0.81 -14.70
CA ALA A 152 -10.21 1.56 -13.61
C ALA A 152 -10.66 3.02 -13.61
N SER A 153 -10.70 3.66 -14.79
CA SER A 153 -11.15 5.07 -14.95
C SER A 153 -12.61 5.23 -14.58
N SER A 154 -13.49 4.31 -15.01
CA SER A 154 -14.90 4.33 -14.61
C SER A 154 -15.07 4.08 -13.11
N GLY A 155 -14.25 3.23 -12.50
CA GLY A 155 -14.23 3.01 -11.05
C GLY A 155 -13.81 4.27 -10.27
N VAL A 156 -12.77 4.97 -10.73
CA VAL A 156 -12.34 6.25 -10.14
C VAL A 156 -13.44 7.31 -10.29
N PHE A 157 -14.06 7.39 -11.47
CA PHE A 157 -15.17 8.31 -11.70
C PHE A 157 -16.37 8.02 -10.81
N ALA A 158 -16.77 6.75 -10.70
CA ALA A 158 -17.83 6.34 -9.79
C ALA A 158 -17.49 6.65 -8.32
N ALA A 159 -16.24 6.37 -7.90
CA ALA A 159 -15.79 6.71 -6.56
C ALA A 159 -15.80 8.22 -6.29
N TYR A 160 -15.47 9.04 -7.29
CA TYR A 160 -15.56 10.51 -7.21
C TYR A 160 -17.00 10.98 -7.00
N GLU A 161 -17.96 10.41 -7.73
CA GLU A 161 -19.38 10.81 -7.64
C GLU A 161 -20.05 10.31 -6.35
N PHE A 162 -19.78 9.08 -5.94
CA PHE A 162 -20.54 8.41 -4.88
C PHE A 162 -19.83 8.40 -3.51
N VAL A 163 -18.52 8.68 -3.44
CA VAL A 163 -17.76 8.62 -2.20
C VAL A 163 -17.21 10.00 -1.82
N PRO A 164 -17.84 10.73 -0.87
CA PRO A 164 -17.47 12.10 -0.51
C PRO A 164 -15.99 12.25 -0.11
N HIS A 165 -15.43 11.25 0.55
CA HIS A 165 -14.03 11.25 0.97
C HIS A 165 -13.05 11.18 -0.22
N VAL A 166 -13.39 10.42 -1.26
CA VAL A 166 -12.59 10.36 -2.51
C VAL A 166 -12.69 11.68 -3.24
N ARG A 167 -13.89 12.22 -3.38
CA ARG A 167 -14.12 13.53 -3.98
C ARG A 167 -13.29 14.61 -3.32
N SER A 168 -13.34 14.71 -1.98
CA SER A 168 -12.58 15.73 -1.24
C SER A 168 -11.07 15.60 -1.41
N ARG A 169 -10.55 14.37 -1.61
CA ARG A 169 -9.13 14.16 -1.89
C ARG A 169 -8.73 14.57 -3.30
N ILE A 170 -9.54 14.23 -4.29
CA ILE A 170 -9.30 14.60 -5.68
C ILE A 170 -9.41 16.10 -5.84
N ASP A 171 -10.46 16.73 -5.27
CA ASP A 171 -10.67 18.18 -5.34
C ASP A 171 -9.51 18.95 -4.69
N ARG A 172 -8.98 18.47 -3.57
CA ARG A 172 -7.78 19.04 -2.94
C ARG A 172 -6.54 18.95 -3.81
N PHE A 173 -6.37 17.84 -4.51
CA PHE A 173 -5.24 17.65 -5.41
C PHE A 173 -5.34 18.52 -6.68
N MET A 174 -6.55 18.63 -7.23
CA MET A 174 -6.81 19.38 -8.47
C MET A 174 -6.92 20.89 -8.26
N SER A 175 -7.32 21.32 -7.07
CA SER A 175 -7.54 22.73 -6.72
C SER A 175 -6.89 23.04 -5.37
N PRO A 176 -5.57 23.21 -5.32
CA PRO A 176 -4.84 23.49 -4.07
C PRO A 176 -5.37 24.72 -3.33
N ASP A 177 -5.86 25.72 -4.06
CA ASP A 177 -6.37 26.98 -3.49
C ASP A 177 -7.68 26.82 -2.70
N LYS A 178 -8.38 25.69 -2.84
CA LYS A 178 -9.66 25.41 -2.17
C LYS A 178 -9.58 24.40 -1.02
N GLY A 179 -8.43 23.78 -0.80
CA GLY A 179 -8.20 22.76 0.22
C GLY A 179 -7.30 23.25 1.36
N ASP A 180 -7.27 22.50 2.46
CA ASP A 180 -6.26 22.67 3.50
C ASP A 180 -4.92 22.15 2.99
N THR A 181 -4.15 23.04 2.37
CA THR A 181 -2.81 22.76 1.81
C THR A 181 -1.72 22.97 2.85
N PHE A 182 -2.09 23.32 4.09
CA PHE A 182 -1.16 23.66 5.17
C PHE A 182 0.02 22.69 5.28
N GLN A 183 -0.22 21.37 5.18
CA GLN A 183 0.82 20.36 5.29
C GLN A 183 1.80 20.44 4.11
N VAL A 184 1.27 20.56 2.90
CA VAL A 184 2.09 20.60 1.66
C VAL A 184 2.86 21.93 1.61
N ASP A 185 2.22 23.04 1.91
CA ASP A 185 2.84 24.37 1.89
C ASP A 185 3.92 24.48 2.98
N THR A 186 3.67 23.94 4.17
CA THR A 186 4.66 23.93 5.25
C THR A 186 5.85 23.04 4.90
N ALA A 187 5.61 21.86 4.26
CA ALA A 187 6.69 21.00 3.80
C ALA A 187 7.52 21.67 2.69
N LEU A 188 6.87 22.30 1.70
CA LEU A 188 7.56 23.05 0.64
C LEU A 188 8.36 24.22 1.20
N GLN A 189 7.83 24.91 2.22
CA GLN A 189 8.53 25.97 2.91
C GLN A 189 9.77 25.45 3.67
N ALA A 190 9.64 24.28 4.32
CA ALA A 190 10.76 23.60 4.97
C ALA A 190 11.88 23.29 3.96
N PHE A 191 11.55 22.73 2.78
CA PHE A 191 12.52 22.47 1.73
C PHE A 191 13.17 23.76 1.21
N LYS A 192 12.40 24.83 1.00
CA LYS A 192 12.94 26.14 0.59
C LYS A 192 13.90 26.71 1.62
N ASN A 193 13.54 26.62 2.91
CA ASN A 193 14.37 27.14 4.00
C ASN A 193 15.63 26.29 4.23
N GLY A 194 15.55 24.97 4.01
CA GLY A 194 16.66 24.04 4.16
C GLY A 194 17.70 24.13 3.04
N GLY A 195 17.28 24.52 1.84
CA GLY A 195 18.16 24.53 0.66
C GLY A 195 18.79 23.16 0.35
N LEU A 196 19.93 23.15 -0.32
CA LEU A 196 20.61 21.90 -0.69
C LEU A 196 21.32 21.21 0.48
N MET A 197 21.72 21.95 1.51
CA MET A 197 22.48 21.42 2.66
C MET A 197 21.60 21.12 3.87
N GLY A 198 20.37 21.58 3.88
CA GLY A 198 19.47 21.48 5.03
C GLY A 198 19.86 22.41 6.19
N THR A 199 19.03 22.42 7.24
CA THR A 199 19.28 23.22 8.47
C THR A 199 20.07 22.45 9.52
N GLY A 200 20.53 21.22 9.19
CA GLY A 200 21.25 20.33 10.08
C GLY A 200 20.33 19.41 10.91
N PRO A 201 20.92 18.36 11.54
CA PRO A 201 20.15 17.41 12.33
C PRO A 201 19.39 18.09 13.47
N GLY A 202 18.07 18.02 13.45
CA GLY A 202 17.23 18.59 14.48
C GLY A 202 16.92 20.09 14.36
N GLY A 203 17.48 20.81 13.36
CA GLY A 203 17.34 22.27 13.22
C GLY A 203 16.06 22.76 12.57
N GLY A 204 15.24 21.90 11.95
CA GLY A 204 14.02 22.31 11.27
C GLY A 204 12.86 22.60 12.24
N GLU A 205 12.23 23.76 12.11
CA GLU A 205 11.05 24.14 12.90
C GLU A 205 9.74 23.58 12.34
N ALA A 206 9.69 23.31 11.01
CA ALA A 206 8.51 22.81 10.31
C ALA A 206 8.01 21.47 10.88
N LYS A 207 8.91 20.61 11.35
CA LYS A 207 8.57 19.33 11.99
C LYS A 207 7.73 19.46 13.28
N LEU A 208 7.76 20.63 13.94
CA LEU A 208 7.00 20.89 15.17
C LEU A 208 5.53 21.21 14.88
N VAL A 209 5.25 21.65 13.65
CA VAL A 209 3.92 22.11 13.22
C VAL A 209 3.26 21.11 12.27
N LEU A 210 4.05 20.29 11.55
CA LEU A 210 3.55 19.28 10.63
C LEU A 210 3.00 18.07 11.39
N PRO A 211 1.70 17.73 11.23
CA PRO A 211 1.19 16.45 11.68
C PRO A 211 1.86 15.32 10.89
N ASP A 212 2.15 14.21 11.56
CA ASP A 212 2.80 13.01 10.97
C ASP A 212 4.19 13.30 10.31
N ALA A 213 4.92 14.33 10.81
CA ALA A 213 6.25 14.71 10.30
C ALA A 213 7.28 13.56 10.33
N HIS A 214 7.05 12.51 11.16
CA HIS A 214 7.97 11.38 11.30
C HIS A 214 7.78 10.30 10.23
N THR A 215 6.66 10.31 9.53
CA THR A 215 6.29 9.31 8.52
C THR A 215 6.20 9.91 7.14
N ASP A 216 5.36 10.92 6.97
CA ASP A 216 5.02 11.46 5.65
C ASP A 216 5.97 12.58 5.21
N PHE A 217 6.60 13.28 6.17
CA PHE A 217 7.44 14.45 5.90
C PHE A 217 8.81 14.36 6.60
N THR A 218 9.46 13.22 6.53
CA THR A 218 10.72 12.92 7.24
C THR A 218 11.87 13.87 6.89
N PHE A 219 11.81 14.51 5.74
CA PHE A 219 12.84 15.43 5.25
C PHE A 219 12.44 16.92 5.31
N ALA A 220 11.28 17.25 5.91
CA ALA A 220 10.79 18.62 6.03
C ALA A 220 11.26 19.33 7.28
#